data_ca90424463ae30264bd4dbf6d60a37e2
#
_entry.id   ca90424463ae30264bd4dbf6d60a37e2
#
_cell.length_a   1.000
_cell.length_b   1.000
_cell.length_c   1.000
_cell.angle_alpha   90.00
_cell.angle_beta   90.00
_cell.angle_gamma   90.00
#
_symmetry.space_group_name_H-M   'P 1'
#
loop_
_entity.id
_entity.type
_entity.pdbx_description
1 polymer ?
#
loop_
_entity_poly.entity_id
_entity_poly.type
_entity_poly.pdbx_seq_one_letter_code
_entity_poly.pdbx_strand_id
1 'polypeptide(L)'
;MASGGSTDEVPAPRSPETLARQTFDTLALAELARRIVSGDRAALARAITLVESSRPSHRRRAQELLQELLPHTGKAHRIGITGVPGVGKSTIIDQLGINLIADGHRVAVLAVDPTSRRTGGSILGDKTR
;
A
#
# COMPACT_ATOMS: atom_id res chain seq x y z
N MET A 1 -41.26 -18.91 24.51
CA MET A 1 -40.17 -18.57 25.44
C MET A 1 -38.99 -19.49 25.15
N ALA A 2 -37.98 -19.04 24.44
CA ALA A 2 -36.72 -19.75 24.32
C ALA A 2 -35.61 -18.68 24.33
N SER A 3 -34.95 -18.61 25.48
CA SER A 3 -33.83 -17.74 25.81
C SER A 3 -32.57 -18.29 25.10
N GLY A 4 -32.09 -17.63 24.05
CA GLY A 4 -30.80 -17.90 23.46
C GLY A 4 -29.71 -17.13 24.18
N GLY A 5 -28.99 -17.81 25.09
CA GLY A 5 -27.80 -17.27 25.74
C GLY A 5 -26.66 -17.14 24.73
N SER A 6 -26.24 -15.91 24.47
CA SER A 6 -24.98 -15.62 23.75
C SER A 6 -23.83 -15.93 24.74
N THR A 7 -23.13 -17.01 24.50
CA THR A 7 -21.89 -17.32 25.22
C THR A 7 -20.80 -16.40 24.62
N ASP A 8 -20.45 -15.35 25.37
CA ASP A 8 -19.21 -14.59 25.15
C ASP A 8 -18.03 -15.54 25.38
N GLU A 9 -17.55 -16.14 24.31
CA GLU A 9 -16.36 -16.99 24.31
C GLU A 9 -15.13 -16.09 24.48
N VAL A 10 -14.62 -16.05 25.70
CA VAL A 10 -13.34 -15.37 26.01
C VAL A 10 -12.24 -16.06 25.21
N PRO A 11 -11.52 -15.34 24.33
CA PRO A 11 -10.47 -15.95 23.52
C PRO A 11 -9.37 -16.55 24.42
N ALA A 12 -8.99 -17.79 24.12
CA ALA A 12 -7.95 -18.52 24.85
C ALA A 12 -6.63 -17.73 24.93
N PRO A 13 -5.88 -17.84 26.04
CA PRO A 13 -4.61 -17.14 26.20
C PRO A 13 -3.61 -17.60 25.11
N ARG A 14 -3.00 -16.63 24.43
CA ARG A 14 -2.04 -16.88 23.35
C ARG A 14 -0.76 -17.49 23.91
N SER A 15 -0.21 -18.51 23.23
CA SER A 15 1.04 -19.14 23.68
C SER A 15 2.22 -18.16 23.64
N PRO A 16 3.26 -18.34 24.47
CA PRO A 16 4.46 -17.50 24.46
C PRO A 16 5.14 -17.42 23.09
N GLU A 17 5.14 -18.50 22.31
CA GLU A 17 5.68 -18.52 20.93
C GLU A 17 4.87 -17.66 19.98
N THR A 18 3.54 -17.64 20.12
CA THR A 18 2.65 -16.79 19.32
C THR A 18 2.92 -15.32 19.60
N LEU A 19 3.10 -14.96 20.87
CA LEU A 19 3.44 -13.60 21.31
C LEU A 19 4.82 -13.16 20.79
N ALA A 20 5.83 -14.03 20.87
CA ALA A 20 7.16 -13.75 20.37
C ALA A 20 7.14 -13.50 18.86
N ARG A 21 6.47 -14.35 18.07
CA ARG A 21 6.32 -14.16 16.61
C ARG A 21 5.62 -12.84 16.26
N GLN A 22 4.57 -12.48 16.99
CA GLN A 22 3.86 -11.20 16.78
C GLN A 22 4.77 -10.01 17.07
N THR A 23 5.58 -10.07 18.12
CA THR A 23 6.53 -9.02 18.47
C THR A 23 7.59 -8.84 17.37
N PHE A 24 8.17 -9.94 16.86
CA PHE A 24 9.13 -9.89 15.74
C PHE A 24 8.48 -9.34 14.46
N ASP A 25 7.25 -9.73 14.15
CA ASP A 25 6.53 -9.24 12.99
C ASP A 25 6.23 -7.73 13.09
N THR A 26 5.87 -7.26 14.27
CA THR A 26 5.62 -5.82 14.53
C THR A 26 6.90 -5.00 14.41
N LEU A 27 8.01 -5.46 14.98
CA LEU A 27 9.31 -4.80 14.85
C LEU A 27 9.78 -4.75 13.39
N ALA A 28 9.55 -5.81 12.63
CA ALA A 28 9.87 -5.84 11.20
C ALA A 28 9.02 -4.86 10.38
N LEU A 29 7.75 -4.63 10.75
CA LEU A 29 6.88 -3.64 10.09
C LEU A 29 7.28 -2.21 10.45
N ALA A 30 7.60 -1.92 11.70
CA ALA A 30 8.09 -0.62 12.12
C ALA A 30 9.41 -0.25 11.42
N GLU A 31 10.32 -1.22 11.29
CA GLU A 31 11.56 -1.04 10.53
C GLU A 31 11.28 -0.78 9.05
N LEU A 32 10.35 -1.51 8.44
CA LEU A 32 9.94 -1.29 7.07
C LEU A 32 9.35 0.12 6.89
N ALA A 33 8.49 0.57 7.79
CA ALA A 33 7.92 1.91 7.78
C ALA A 33 9.01 3.00 7.87
N ARG A 34 9.98 2.87 8.77
CA ARG A 34 11.11 3.81 8.90
C ARG A 34 11.91 3.91 7.60
N ARG A 35 12.22 2.78 6.97
CA ARG A 35 12.94 2.75 5.69
C ARG A 35 12.17 3.40 4.57
N ILE A 36 10.84 3.23 4.53
CA ILE A 36 9.98 3.92 3.54
C ILE A 36 10.03 5.42 3.75
N VAL A 37 9.88 5.88 4.99
CA VAL A 37 9.93 7.32 5.33
C VAL A 37 11.29 7.93 4.98
N SER A 38 12.39 7.18 5.16
CA SER A 38 13.72 7.62 4.74
C SER A 38 13.97 7.59 3.22
N GLY A 39 13.01 7.10 2.44
CA GLY A 39 13.09 7.12 0.98
C GLY A 39 13.71 5.86 0.35
N ASP A 40 13.81 4.75 1.09
CA ASP A 40 14.31 3.48 0.57
C ASP A 40 13.31 2.89 -0.44
N ARG A 41 13.70 2.88 -1.72
CA ARG A 41 12.88 2.37 -2.83
C ARG A 41 12.62 0.86 -2.74
N ALA A 42 13.58 0.09 -2.23
CA ALA A 42 13.42 -1.35 -2.08
C ALA A 42 12.40 -1.67 -0.97
N ALA A 43 12.42 -0.91 0.12
CA ALA A 43 11.43 -0.99 1.18
C ALA A 43 10.02 -0.61 0.65
N LEU A 44 9.92 0.46 -0.13
CA LEU A 44 8.68 0.88 -0.77
C LEU A 44 8.11 -0.20 -1.69
N ALA A 45 8.93 -0.81 -2.55
CA ALA A 45 8.50 -1.89 -3.44
C ALA A 45 7.95 -3.11 -2.69
N ARG A 46 8.60 -3.50 -1.58
CA ARG A 46 8.11 -4.57 -0.70
C ARG A 46 6.76 -4.21 -0.06
N ALA A 47 6.61 -2.97 0.38
CA ALA A 47 5.35 -2.48 0.96
C ALA A 47 4.21 -2.51 -0.06
N ILE A 48 4.45 -2.08 -1.29
CA ILE A 48 3.46 -2.14 -2.39
C ILE A 48 3.04 -3.60 -2.61
N THR A 49 3.99 -4.53 -2.73
CA THR A 49 3.70 -5.96 -2.89
C THR A 49 2.86 -6.51 -1.72
N LEU A 50 3.14 -6.07 -0.49
CA LEU A 50 2.38 -6.48 0.68
C LEU A 50 0.94 -5.95 0.63
N VAL A 51 0.76 -4.67 0.27
CA VAL A 51 -0.56 -4.01 0.19
C VAL A 51 -1.43 -4.60 -0.92
N GLU A 52 -0.84 -4.95 -2.06
CA GLU A 52 -1.55 -5.53 -3.21
C GLU A 52 -1.86 -7.01 -3.05
N SER A 53 -1.28 -7.68 -2.06
CA SER A 53 -1.48 -9.10 -1.84
C SER A 53 -2.91 -9.43 -1.41
N SER A 54 -3.54 -10.39 -2.08
CA SER A 54 -4.87 -10.91 -1.74
C SER A 54 -4.86 -11.89 -0.55
N ARG A 55 -3.69 -12.32 -0.07
CA ARG A 55 -3.57 -13.28 1.04
C ARG A 55 -4.10 -12.69 2.35
N PRO A 56 -4.97 -13.40 3.12
CA PRO A 56 -5.53 -12.89 4.36
C PRO A 56 -4.49 -12.44 5.40
N SER A 57 -3.40 -13.21 5.54
CA SER A 57 -2.29 -12.88 6.45
C SER A 57 -1.57 -11.57 6.05
N HIS A 58 -1.46 -11.29 4.74
CA HIS A 58 -0.85 -10.06 4.24
C HIS A 58 -1.75 -8.85 4.44
N ARG A 59 -3.06 -9.00 4.36
CA ARG A 59 -4.01 -7.89 4.55
C ARG A 59 -3.87 -7.26 5.93
N ARG A 60 -3.78 -8.06 7.00
CA ARG A 60 -3.59 -7.56 8.35
C ARG A 60 -2.27 -6.81 8.48
N ARG A 61 -1.17 -7.40 8.01
CA ARG A 61 0.15 -6.76 8.02
C ARG A 61 0.19 -5.47 7.19
N ALA A 62 -0.49 -5.44 6.06
CA ALA A 62 -0.63 -4.24 5.24
C ALA A 62 -1.36 -3.13 5.98
N GLN A 63 -2.44 -3.44 6.71
CA GLN A 63 -3.16 -2.47 7.53
C GLN A 63 -2.30 -1.91 8.66
N GLU A 64 -1.57 -2.77 9.38
CA GLU A 64 -0.63 -2.37 10.42
C GLU A 64 0.46 -1.44 9.86
N LEU A 65 1.06 -1.79 8.72
CA LEU A 65 2.04 -0.94 8.04
C LEU A 65 1.46 0.41 7.61
N LEU A 66 0.25 0.43 7.06
CA LEU A 66 -0.42 1.67 6.66
C LEU A 66 -0.71 2.57 7.85
N GLN A 67 -1.09 2.01 9.01
CA GLN A 67 -1.29 2.76 10.25
C GLN A 67 0.01 3.43 10.72
N GLU A 68 1.14 2.72 10.66
CA GLU A 68 2.47 3.28 10.97
C GLU A 68 2.87 4.42 10.03
N LEU A 69 2.48 4.34 8.76
CA LEU A 69 2.81 5.35 7.75
C LEU A 69 1.89 6.57 7.77
N LEU A 70 0.66 6.45 8.29
CA LEU A 70 -0.34 7.53 8.29
C LEU A 70 0.17 8.87 8.82
N PRO A 71 0.91 8.95 9.95
CA PRO A 71 1.44 10.21 10.48
C PRO A 71 2.40 10.93 9.53
N HIS A 72 3.00 10.20 8.60
CA HIS A 72 3.98 10.72 7.63
C HIS A 72 3.35 11.08 6.28
N THR A 73 2.03 10.95 6.15
CA THR A 73 1.28 11.22 4.92
C THR A 73 0.61 12.61 4.94
N GLY A 74 -0.09 12.94 3.85
CA GLY A 74 -0.96 14.13 3.79
C GLY A 74 -0.31 15.39 3.22
N LYS A 75 1.00 15.42 3.02
CA LYS A 75 1.73 16.58 2.50
C LYS A 75 1.90 16.58 0.96
N ALA A 76 1.54 15.49 0.29
CA ALA A 76 1.70 15.39 -1.16
C ALA A 76 0.55 16.05 -1.91
N HIS A 77 0.88 16.80 -2.96
CA HIS A 77 -0.09 17.23 -3.95
C HIS A 77 -0.53 16.02 -4.79
N ARG A 78 -1.83 15.87 -4.98
CA ARG A 78 -2.42 14.81 -5.79
C ARG A 78 -3.07 15.44 -7.01
N ILE A 79 -2.55 15.11 -8.20
CA ILE A 79 -3.02 15.66 -9.47
C ILE A 79 -3.65 14.51 -10.27
N GLY A 80 -4.92 14.66 -10.61
CA GLY A 80 -5.62 13.71 -11.49
C GLY A 80 -5.55 14.19 -12.94
N ILE A 81 -5.05 13.33 -13.83
CA ILE A 81 -5.00 13.59 -15.27
C ILE A 81 -5.95 12.63 -15.97
N THR A 82 -6.95 13.16 -16.65
CA THR A 82 -7.96 12.41 -17.38
C THR A 82 -8.12 12.95 -18.81
N GLY A 83 -8.79 12.18 -19.65
CA GLY A 83 -9.07 12.57 -21.04
C GLY A 83 -9.21 11.34 -21.93
N VAL A 84 -9.68 11.57 -23.15
CA VAL A 84 -9.87 10.52 -24.16
C VAL A 84 -8.54 9.87 -24.57
N PRO A 85 -8.55 8.62 -25.08
CA PRO A 85 -7.36 7.97 -25.61
C PRO A 85 -6.71 8.82 -26.72
N GLY A 86 -5.37 8.85 -26.76
CA GLY A 86 -4.61 9.54 -27.82
C GLY A 86 -4.48 11.05 -27.68
N VAL A 87 -5.07 11.69 -26.66
CA VAL A 87 -5.02 13.16 -26.47
C VAL A 87 -3.68 13.70 -25.96
N GLY A 88 -2.71 12.83 -25.70
CA GLY A 88 -1.37 13.24 -25.22
C GLY A 88 -1.19 13.23 -23.71
N LYS A 89 -2.06 12.54 -22.95
CA LYS A 89 -1.93 12.45 -21.48
C LYS A 89 -0.56 11.96 -21.03
N SER A 90 -0.06 10.89 -21.62
CA SER A 90 1.25 10.32 -21.27
C SER A 90 2.38 11.33 -21.53
N THR A 91 2.33 12.07 -22.64
CA THR A 91 3.31 13.11 -22.96
C THR A 91 3.33 14.22 -21.92
N ILE A 92 2.13 14.66 -21.47
CA ILE A 92 2.02 15.68 -20.41
C ILE A 92 2.56 15.13 -19.08
N ILE A 93 2.22 13.89 -18.72
CA ILE A 93 2.69 13.26 -17.48
C ILE A 93 4.22 13.17 -17.48
N ASP A 94 4.81 12.73 -18.57
CA ASP A 94 6.26 12.59 -18.71
C ASP A 94 6.95 13.95 -18.59
N GLN A 95 6.51 14.96 -19.35
CA GLN A 95 7.12 16.29 -19.32
C GLN A 95 6.94 16.97 -17.94
N LEU A 96 5.75 16.90 -17.36
CA LEU A 96 5.49 17.44 -16.02
C LEU A 96 6.37 16.75 -14.98
N GLY A 97 6.48 15.42 -15.06
CA GLY A 97 7.32 14.62 -14.17
C GLY A 97 8.79 15.02 -14.26
N ILE A 98 9.32 15.18 -15.46
CA ILE A 98 10.71 15.62 -15.70
C ILE A 98 10.95 17.01 -15.08
N ASN A 99 10.06 17.97 -15.32
CA ASN A 99 10.18 19.32 -14.81
C ASN A 99 10.16 19.35 -13.28
N LEU A 100 9.20 18.63 -12.64
CA LEU A 100 9.10 18.55 -11.19
C LEU A 100 10.33 17.88 -10.55
N ILE A 101 10.89 16.86 -11.19
CA ILE A 101 12.12 16.21 -10.71
C ILE A 101 13.31 17.16 -10.83
N ALA A 102 13.41 17.94 -11.93
CA ALA A 102 14.46 18.95 -12.09
C ALA A 102 14.38 20.03 -11.01
N ASP A 103 13.17 20.38 -10.55
CA ASP A 103 12.92 21.30 -9.42
C ASP A 103 13.12 20.66 -8.05
N GLY A 104 13.62 19.41 -7.97
CA GLY A 104 13.92 18.70 -6.74
C GLY A 104 12.73 18.02 -6.06
N HIS A 105 11.58 17.94 -6.72
CA HIS A 105 10.40 17.24 -6.18
C HIS A 105 10.51 15.72 -6.38
N ARG A 106 9.88 14.97 -5.47
CA ARG A 106 9.68 13.53 -5.62
C ARG A 106 8.34 13.27 -6.27
N VAL A 107 8.34 12.57 -7.39
CA VAL A 107 7.15 12.30 -8.19
C VAL A 107 6.85 10.80 -8.20
N ALA A 108 5.58 10.46 -8.09
CA ALA A 108 5.06 9.11 -8.31
C ALA A 108 3.87 9.18 -9.27
N VAL A 109 3.85 8.30 -10.26
CA VAL A 109 2.75 8.18 -11.22
C VAL A 109 1.99 6.90 -10.92
N LEU A 110 0.69 7.04 -10.65
CA LEU A 110 -0.22 5.92 -10.41
C LEU A 110 -1.13 5.79 -11.64
N ALA A 111 -0.87 4.79 -12.46
CA ALA A 111 -1.74 4.47 -13.59
C ALA A 111 -2.95 3.67 -13.11
N VAL A 112 -4.15 4.21 -13.31
CA VAL A 112 -5.40 3.51 -13.01
C VAL A 112 -5.97 2.95 -14.31
N ASP A 113 -5.96 1.62 -14.44
CA ASP A 113 -6.60 0.95 -15.56
C ASP A 113 -8.11 0.81 -15.30
N PRO A 114 -8.98 1.41 -16.11
CA PRO A 114 -10.43 1.30 -15.95
C PRO A 114 -10.94 -0.14 -16.14
N THR A 115 -10.16 -1.02 -16.78
CA THR A 115 -10.52 -2.42 -17.02
C THR A 115 -10.21 -3.33 -15.85
N SER A 116 -9.34 -2.93 -14.92
CA SER A 116 -8.86 -3.76 -13.79
C SER A 116 -9.96 -4.16 -12.80
N ARG A 117 -11.09 -3.46 -12.78
CA ARG A 117 -12.26 -3.80 -11.94
C ARG A 117 -12.96 -5.09 -12.34
N ARG A 118 -12.74 -5.61 -13.57
CA ARG A 118 -13.44 -6.80 -14.07
C ARG A 118 -12.70 -8.11 -13.92
N THR A 119 -11.39 -8.10 -13.72
CA THR A 119 -10.57 -9.33 -13.78
C THR A 119 -9.70 -9.60 -12.56
N GLY A 120 -9.72 -8.77 -11.52
CA GLY A 120 -8.91 -9.03 -10.31
C GLY A 120 -7.40 -9.16 -10.57
N GLY A 121 -6.92 -8.68 -11.71
CA GLY A 121 -5.53 -8.78 -12.13
C GLY A 121 -4.64 -7.68 -11.53
N SER A 122 -3.43 -8.06 -11.21
CA SER A 122 -2.36 -7.22 -10.66
C SER A 122 -2.07 -6.00 -11.53
N ILE A 123 -2.02 -4.83 -10.91
CA ILE A 123 -1.72 -3.54 -11.56
C ILE A 123 -0.24 -3.42 -11.94
N LEU A 124 0.62 -4.33 -11.48
CA LEU A 124 2.08 -4.26 -11.68
C LEU A 124 2.61 -4.99 -12.91
N GLY A 125 1.75 -5.47 -13.80
CA GLY A 125 2.14 -6.38 -14.89
C GLY A 125 2.21 -5.80 -16.29
N ASP A 126 2.01 -4.52 -16.55
CA ASP A 126 2.02 -4.07 -17.93
C ASP A 126 2.78 -2.76 -18.17
N LYS A 127 3.83 -2.95 -18.98
CA LYS A 127 4.57 -1.99 -19.82
C LYS A 127 5.91 -1.49 -19.33
N THR A 128 6.89 -2.35 -19.52
CA THR A 128 8.15 -1.91 -20.12
C THR A 128 7.89 -1.58 -21.59
N ARG A 129 7.95 -0.35 -21.96
CA ARG A 129 8.36 0.14 -23.27
C ARG A 129 9.55 1.02 -23.11
#